data_841e0796445fd798d4da042e188006e6
#
_entry.id   841e0796445fd798d4da042e188006e6
#
_cell.length_a   1.000
_cell.length_b   1.000
_cell.length_c   1.000
_cell.angle_alpha   90.00
_cell.angle_beta   90.00
_cell.angle_gamma   90.00
#
_symmetry.space_group_name_H-M   'P 1'
#
loop_
_entity.id
_entity.type
_entity.pdbx_description
1 polymer ?
#
loop_
_entity_poly.entity_id
_entity_poly.type
_entity_poly.pdbx_seq_one_letter_code
_entity_poly.pdbx_strand_id
1 'polypeptide(L)'
;MKKAFRPAFTATIPVLCGYLFIGFAFGVMLRDIGFGSIWSFFCSLSIYAGSGQYLLVSLLAARASLVTVAVMTLLLNCRHIFYGLSFLETFHEMGRRKWYMIFSLTDETYSLLCSVKTPEGIDAGDMRFWIAMLDHSYWILGGVLGTIIGGILPFDTTGIDFAMTSLFTVIFVEQWQSTKCHIPALMGLTAAAVSLAILGPDNFILPAMLAICVMLVAMRGRLAKEVA
;
A
#
# COMPACT_ATOMS: atom_id res chain seq x y z
N MET A 1 9.50 -25.18 -3.01
CA MET A 1 9.54 -24.21 -1.90
C MET A 1 10.96 -23.79 -1.49
N LYS A 2 11.84 -24.66 -0.95
CA LYS A 2 13.19 -24.24 -0.47
C LYS A 2 14.05 -23.55 -1.54
N LYS A 3 13.99 -23.99 -2.79
CA LYS A 3 14.77 -23.39 -3.90
C LYS A 3 14.29 -21.99 -4.29
N ALA A 4 13.03 -21.66 -4.10
CA ALA A 4 12.46 -20.36 -4.45
C ALA A 4 12.74 -19.26 -3.40
N PHE A 5 13.08 -19.64 -2.16
CA PHE A 5 13.29 -18.68 -1.07
C PHE A 5 14.43 -17.68 -1.37
N ARG A 6 15.61 -18.18 -1.76
CA ARG A 6 16.79 -17.32 -1.99
C ARG A 6 16.59 -16.30 -3.09
N PRO A 7 16.08 -16.66 -4.30
CA PRO A 7 15.76 -15.68 -5.33
C PRO A 7 14.67 -14.69 -4.91
N ALA A 8 13.64 -15.16 -4.20
CA ALA A 8 12.59 -14.28 -3.67
C ALA A 8 13.17 -13.27 -2.67
N PHE A 9 13.99 -13.72 -1.72
CA PHE A 9 14.66 -12.85 -0.76
C PHE A 9 15.51 -11.76 -1.46
N THR A 10 16.30 -12.16 -2.47
CA THR A 10 17.11 -11.18 -3.22
C THR A 10 16.22 -10.15 -3.95
N ALA A 11 15.11 -10.58 -4.52
CA ALA A 11 14.18 -9.71 -5.22
C ALA A 11 13.46 -8.73 -4.27
N THR A 12 13.22 -9.14 -3.02
CA THR A 12 12.50 -8.33 -2.01
C THR A 12 13.39 -7.40 -1.19
N ILE A 13 14.72 -7.38 -1.38
CA ILE A 13 15.64 -6.50 -0.63
C ILE A 13 15.24 -5.01 -0.70
N PRO A 14 14.87 -4.43 -1.86
CA PRO A 14 14.42 -3.04 -1.92
C PRO A 14 13.18 -2.79 -1.06
N VAL A 15 12.22 -3.71 -1.09
CA VAL A 15 11.00 -3.64 -0.27
C VAL A 15 11.31 -3.80 1.21
N LEU A 16 12.24 -4.69 1.57
CA LEU A 16 12.72 -4.84 2.95
C LEU A 16 13.18 -3.48 3.52
N CYS A 17 14.03 -2.75 2.80
CA CYS A 17 14.53 -1.45 3.25
C CYS A 17 13.39 -0.44 3.42
N GLY A 18 12.49 -0.35 2.44
CA GLY A 18 11.33 0.55 2.49
C GLY A 18 10.37 0.20 3.62
N TYR A 19 9.99 -1.08 3.71
CA TYR A 19 9.01 -1.55 4.71
C TYR A 19 9.51 -1.49 6.14
N LEU A 20 10.80 -1.74 6.37
CA LEU A 20 11.35 -1.55 7.72
C LEU A 20 11.28 -0.08 8.13
N PHE A 21 11.63 0.84 7.25
CA PHE A 21 11.61 2.27 7.58
C PHE A 21 10.17 2.79 7.76
N ILE A 22 9.30 2.54 6.80
CA ILE A 22 7.92 3.03 6.83
C ILE A 22 7.11 2.29 7.91
N GLY A 23 7.28 0.98 8.05
CA GLY A 23 6.67 0.22 9.13
C GLY A 23 7.12 0.68 10.52
N PHE A 24 8.41 1.03 10.67
CA PHE A 24 8.93 1.61 11.89
C PHE A 24 8.22 2.94 12.22
N ALA A 25 8.08 3.83 11.24
CA ALA A 25 7.36 5.09 11.42
C ALA A 25 5.89 4.87 11.83
N PHE A 26 5.18 3.92 11.19
CA PHE A 26 3.85 3.50 11.62
C PHE A 26 3.83 3.04 13.08
N GLY A 27 4.80 2.21 13.48
CA GLY A 27 4.88 1.70 14.84
C GLY A 27 5.08 2.81 15.87
N VAL A 28 5.93 3.80 15.59
CA VAL A 28 6.15 4.98 16.46
C VAL A 28 4.85 5.78 16.59
N MET A 29 4.19 6.10 15.48
CA MET A 29 2.92 6.84 15.49
C MET A 29 1.81 6.10 16.25
N LEU A 30 1.73 4.78 16.09
CA LEU A 30 0.76 3.96 16.83
C LEU A 30 1.03 3.97 18.33
N ARG A 31 2.32 3.98 18.72
CA ARG A 31 2.75 4.10 20.11
C ARG A 31 2.38 5.44 20.72
N ASP A 32 2.53 6.50 19.95
CA ASP A 32 2.26 7.88 20.36
C ASP A 32 0.79 8.09 20.76
N ILE A 33 -0.13 7.42 20.07
CA ILE A 33 -1.56 7.42 20.42
C ILE A 33 -1.93 6.39 21.50
N GLY A 34 -0.95 5.77 22.18
CA GLY A 34 -1.12 4.90 23.34
C GLY A 34 -1.25 3.41 23.07
N PHE A 35 -1.03 2.93 21.85
CA PHE A 35 -1.10 1.50 21.52
C PHE A 35 0.29 0.84 21.59
N GLY A 36 0.37 -0.34 22.20
CA GLY A 36 1.62 -1.10 22.36
C GLY A 36 1.93 -2.02 21.17
N SER A 37 3.10 -2.71 21.26
CA SER A 37 3.62 -3.60 20.19
C SER A 37 2.70 -4.76 19.82
N ILE A 38 1.90 -5.23 20.75
CA ILE A 38 0.87 -6.27 20.49
C ILE A 38 -0.16 -5.78 19.47
N TRP A 39 -0.61 -4.53 19.59
CA TRP A 39 -1.54 -3.93 18.64
C TRP A 39 -0.90 -3.70 17.28
N SER A 40 0.36 -3.23 17.26
CA SER A 40 1.14 -3.11 16.02
C SER A 40 1.25 -4.45 15.29
N PHE A 41 1.57 -5.53 16.01
CA PHE A 41 1.64 -6.87 15.46
C PHE A 41 0.31 -7.30 14.83
N PHE A 42 -0.80 -7.21 15.59
CA PHE A 42 -2.10 -7.65 15.06
C PHE A 42 -2.63 -6.77 13.93
N CYS A 43 -2.42 -5.46 13.98
CA CYS A 43 -2.76 -4.57 12.87
C CYS A 43 -1.97 -4.94 11.61
N SER A 44 -0.66 -5.12 11.73
CA SER A 44 0.18 -5.47 10.59
C SER A 44 -0.12 -6.87 10.05
N LEU A 45 -0.45 -7.82 10.92
CA LEU A 45 -0.80 -9.18 10.54
C LEU A 45 -2.17 -9.26 9.84
N SER A 46 -3.16 -8.49 10.27
CA SER A 46 -4.57 -8.66 9.83
C SER A 46 -5.02 -7.62 8.81
N ILE A 47 -4.50 -6.40 8.86
CA ILE A 47 -4.87 -5.33 7.93
C ILE A 47 -3.93 -5.33 6.73
N TYR A 48 -2.63 -5.34 6.98
CA TYR A 48 -1.54 -5.35 5.98
C TYR A 48 -1.79 -4.41 4.79
N ALA A 49 -2.10 -3.17 5.09
CA ALA A 49 -2.30 -2.10 4.12
C ALA A 49 -1.54 -0.87 4.62
N GLY A 50 -0.33 -0.63 4.11
CA GLY A 50 0.57 0.42 4.61
C GLY A 50 -0.13 1.75 4.83
N SER A 51 -0.63 2.38 3.75
CA SER A 51 -1.40 3.62 3.84
C SER A 51 -2.68 3.51 4.68
N GLY A 52 -3.34 2.34 4.65
CA GLY A 52 -4.52 2.06 5.47
C GLY A 52 -4.21 2.04 6.96
N GLN A 53 -3.03 1.56 7.38
CA GLN A 53 -2.62 1.55 8.78
C GLN A 53 -2.21 2.96 9.28
N TYR A 54 -1.61 3.78 8.45
CA TYR A 54 -1.40 5.19 8.76
C TYR A 54 -2.73 5.95 8.91
N LEU A 55 -3.67 5.72 7.98
CA LEU A 55 -5.03 6.24 8.10
C LEU A 55 -5.69 5.76 9.39
N LEU A 56 -5.51 4.48 9.78
CA LEU A 56 -6.02 3.92 11.03
C LEU A 56 -5.54 4.72 12.24
N VAL A 57 -4.23 5.05 12.30
CA VAL A 57 -3.68 5.86 13.40
C VAL A 57 -4.38 7.22 13.47
N SER A 58 -4.54 7.91 12.33
CA SER A 58 -5.22 9.21 12.27
C SER A 58 -6.70 9.12 12.68
N LEU A 59 -7.42 8.09 12.23
CA LEU A 59 -8.83 7.87 12.57
C LEU A 59 -9.02 7.53 14.05
N LEU A 60 -8.10 6.76 14.64
CA LEU A 60 -8.11 6.45 16.08
C LEU A 60 -7.81 7.70 16.92
N ALA A 61 -6.81 8.50 16.53
CA ALA A 61 -6.49 9.76 17.20
C ALA A 61 -7.67 10.75 17.17
N ALA A 62 -8.35 10.84 16.02
CA ALA A 62 -9.52 11.69 15.82
C ALA A 62 -10.81 11.12 16.44
N ARG A 63 -10.81 9.90 17.00
CA ARG A 63 -12.01 9.17 17.47
C ARG A 63 -13.13 9.18 16.43
N ALA A 64 -12.77 8.94 15.18
CA ALA A 64 -13.69 9.00 14.06
C ALA A 64 -14.86 8.02 14.18
N SER A 65 -16.02 8.39 13.61
CA SER A 65 -17.19 7.52 13.59
C SER A 65 -16.95 6.26 12.77
N LEU A 66 -17.61 5.16 13.07
CA LEU A 66 -17.50 3.90 12.31
C LEU A 66 -17.86 4.08 10.82
N VAL A 67 -18.80 4.96 10.52
CA VAL A 67 -19.17 5.30 9.14
C VAL A 67 -17.99 5.97 8.44
N THR A 68 -17.37 6.95 9.07
CA THR A 68 -16.17 7.62 8.54
C THR A 68 -15.04 6.63 8.30
N VAL A 69 -14.78 5.74 9.27
CA VAL A 69 -13.76 4.68 9.15
C VAL A 69 -14.06 3.79 7.94
N ALA A 70 -15.29 3.30 7.80
CA ALA A 70 -15.68 2.41 6.69
C ALA A 70 -15.52 3.10 5.33
N VAL A 71 -16.01 4.33 5.20
CA VAL A 71 -15.92 5.08 3.94
C VAL A 71 -14.48 5.39 3.57
N MET A 72 -13.70 5.96 4.49
CA MET A 72 -12.30 6.32 4.23
C MET A 72 -11.44 5.10 3.90
N THR A 73 -11.64 4.00 4.63
CA THR A 73 -10.91 2.74 4.37
C THR A 73 -11.28 2.16 3.02
N LEU A 74 -12.56 2.13 2.66
CA LEU A 74 -13.01 1.65 1.35
C LEU A 74 -12.38 2.46 0.21
N LEU A 75 -12.43 3.78 0.32
CA LEU A 75 -11.91 4.67 -0.71
C LEU A 75 -10.39 4.54 -0.89
N LEU A 76 -9.65 4.51 0.22
CA LEU A 76 -8.20 4.37 0.17
C LEU A 76 -7.77 3.04 -0.42
N ASN A 77 -8.49 1.95 -0.08
CA ASN A 77 -8.11 0.59 -0.45
C ASN A 77 -8.82 0.06 -1.71
N CYS A 78 -9.72 0.81 -2.35
CA CYS A 78 -10.41 0.36 -3.57
C CYS A 78 -9.44 0.01 -4.72
N ARG A 79 -8.25 0.58 -4.74
CA ARG A 79 -7.17 0.26 -5.69
C ARG A 79 -6.76 -1.22 -5.66
N HIS A 80 -6.82 -1.88 -4.49
CA HIS A 80 -6.48 -3.30 -4.37
C HIS A 80 -7.42 -4.21 -5.17
N ILE A 81 -8.66 -3.77 -5.46
CA ILE A 81 -9.58 -4.49 -6.34
C ILE A 81 -8.97 -4.62 -7.74
N PHE A 82 -8.39 -3.54 -8.26
CA PHE A 82 -7.77 -3.53 -9.59
C PHE A 82 -6.51 -4.38 -9.65
N TYR A 83 -5.70 -4.39 -8.57
CA TYR A 83 -4.54 -5.27 -8.47
C TYR A 83 -4.96 -6.74 -8.46
N GLY A 84 -5.99 -7.07 -7.70
CA GLY A 84 -6.56 -8.41 -7.66
C GLY A 84 -7.06 -8.90 -9.00
N LEU A 85 -7.70 -8.04 -9.79
CA LEU A 85 -8.18 -8.36 -11.14
C LEU A 85 -7.04 -8.79 -12.08
N SER A 86 -5.88 -8.14 -11.99
CA SER A 86 -4.70 -8.44 -12.83
C SER A 86 -4.10 -9.82 -12.55
N PHE A 87 -4.33 -10.37 -11.35
CA PHE A 87 -3.76 -11.65 -10.92
C PHE A 87 -4.80 -12.77 -10.74
N LEU A 88 -6.04 -12.59 -11.17
CA LEU A 88 -7.12 -13.55 -10.97
C LEU A 88 -6.77 -14.95 -11.46
N GLU A 89 -6.32 -15.08 -12.71
CA GLU A 89 -5.95 -16.37 -13.30
C GLU A 89 -4.73 -16.96 -12.61
N THR A 90 -3.70 -16.16 -12.42
CA THR A 90 -2.45 -16.57 -11.77
C THR A 90 -2.68 -17.12 -10.36
N PHE A 91 -3.51 -16.44 -9.56
CA PHE A 91 -3.77 -16.88 -8.19
C PHE A 91 -4.76 -18.05 -8.14
N HIS A 92 -5.63 -18.19 -9.15
CA HIS A 92 -6.51 -19.34 -9.25
C HIS A 92 -5.72 -20.66 -9.32
N GLU A 93 -4.61 -20.68 -10.05
CA GLU A 93 -3.72 -21.83 -10.21
C GLU A 93 -2.94 -22.19 -8.93
N MET A 94 -2.84 -21.27 -7.96
CA MET A 94 -2.09 -21.48 -6.72
C MET A 94 -2.86 -22.27 -5.63
N GLY A 95 -4.06 -22.78 -5.94
CA GLY A 95 -4.86 -23.61 -5.05
C GLY A 95 -5.19 -22.90 -3.73
N ARG A 96 -4.91 -23.54 -2.58
CA ARG A 96 -5.23 -22.96 -1.25
C ARG A 96 -4.44 -21.68 -0.92
N ARG A 97 -3.26 -21.50 -1.53
CA ARG A 97 -2.41 -20.31 -1.31
C ARG A 97 -3.03 -19.03 -1.88
N LYS A 98 -3.97 -19.13 -2.82
CA LYS A 98 -4.64 -17.99 -3.44
C LYS A 98 -5.23 -17.01 -2.41
N TRP A 99 -5.77 -17.51 -1.32
CA TRP A 99 -6.39 -16.66 -0.30
C TRP A 99 -5.37 -15.75 0.39
N TYR A 100 -4.19 -16.30 0.67
CA TYR A 100 -3.09 -15.50 1.22
C TYR A 100 -2.54 -14.53 0.18
N MET A 101 -2.39 -14.95 -1.08
CA MET A 101 -1.90 -14.09 -2.16
C MET A 101 -2.82 -12.90 -2.43
N ILE A 102 -4.14 -13.11 -2.37
CA ILE A 102 -5.13 -12.03 -2.50
C ILE A 102 -5.03 -11.05 -1.32
N PHE A 103 -4.93 -11.58 -0.11
CA PHE A 103 -4.81 -10.77 1.10
C PHE A 103 -3.51 -9.96 1.13
N SER A 104 -2.39 -10.54 0.72
CA SER A 104 -1.06 -9.95 0.81
C SER A 104 -0.67 -9.07 -0.37
N LEU A 105 -1.61 -8.72 -1.26
CA LEU A 105 -1.34 -7.96 -2.46
C LEU A 105 -1.34 -6.45 -2.17
N THR A 106 -0.21 -5.94 -1.71
CA THR A 106 0.05 -4.49 -1.55
C THR A 106 0.59 -3.86 -2.84
N ASP A 107 0.79 -2.55 -2.85
CA ASP A 107 1.35 -1.81 -4.00
C ASP A 107 2.73 -2.35 -4.39
N GLU A 108 3.60 -2.55 -3.40
CA GLU A 108 4.97 -3.01 -3.58
C GLU A 108 5.03 -4.48 -3.99
N THR A 109 4.24 -5.32 -3.32
CA THR A 109 4.13 -6.74 -3.68
C THR A 109 3.58 -6.89 -5.11
N TYR A 110 2.57 -6.10 -5.49
CA TYR A 110 2.05 -6.06 -6.86
C TYR A 110 3.13 -5.70 -7.86
N SER A 111 3.90 -4.63 -7.60
CA SER A 111 5.00 -4.18 -8.45
C SER A 111 6.06 -5.27 -8.64
N LEU A 112 6.47 -5.93 -7.55
CA LEU A 112 7.41 -7.05 -7.62
C LEU A 112 6.87 -8.22 -8.44
N LEU A 113 5.62 -8.62 -8.20
CA LEU A 113 5.00 -9.74 -8.92
C LEU A 113 4.87 -9.48 -10.42
N CYS A 114 4.72 -8.21 -10.84
CA CYS A 114 4.68 -7.81 -12.24
C CYS A 114 6.08 -7.77 -12.88
N SER A 115 7.11 -7.38 -12.13
CA SER A 115 8.45 -7.09 -12.68
C SER A 115 9.44 -8.25 -12.57
N VAL A 116 9.32 -9.08 -11.52
CA VAL A 116 10.29 -10.13 -11.22
C VAL A 116 10.10 -11.35 -12.11
N LYS A 117 11.15 -11.73 -12.82
CA LYS A 117 11.19 -12.95 -13.63
C LYS A 117 11.61 -14.14 -12.75
N THR A 118 10.87 -15.22 -12.87
CA THR A 118 11.21 -16.47 -12.16
C THR A 118 12.43 -17.14 -12.83
N PRO A 119 13.49 -17.46 -12.08
CA PRO A 119 14.66 -18.17 -12.63
C PRO A 119 14.29 -19.57 -13.11
N GLU A 120 15.06 -20.08 -14.08
CA GLU A 120 14.87 -21.44 -14.61
C GLU A 120 14.96 -22.50 -13.51
N GLY A 121 14.08 -23.50 -13.57
CA GLY A 121 14.03 -24.61 -12.62
C GLY A 121 13.39 -24.27 -11.27
N ILE A 122 12.79 -23.08 -11.12
CA ILE A 122 12.02 -22.66 -9.95
C ILE A 122 10.54 -22.58 -10.30
N ASP A 123 9.69 -23.10 -9.42
CA ASP A 123 8.24 -22.94 -9.55
C ASP A 123 7.83 -21.48 -9.31
N ALA A 124 7.10 -20.90 -10.27
CA ALA A 124 6.70 -19.51 -10.24
C ALA A 124 5.70 -19.21 -9.08
N GLY A 125 4.83 -20.16 -8.76
CA GLY A 125 3.90 -20.06 -7.65
C GLY A 125 4.63 -20.05 -6.30
N ASP A 126 5.64 -20.90 -6.15
CA ASP A 126 6.49 -20.90 -4.95
C ASP A 126 7.25 -19.58 -4.77
N MET A 127 7.78 -19.02 -5.87
CA MET A 127 8.51 -17.75 -5.82
C MET A 127 7.59 -16.58 -5.44
N ARG A 128 6.42 -16.47 -6.07
CA ARG A 128 5.41 -15.46 -5.76
C ARG A 128 4.95 -15.54 -4.31
N PHE A 129 4.73 -16.76 -3.82
CA PHE A 129 4.34 -16.97 -2.42
C PHE A 129 5.40 -16.50 -1.43
N TRP A 130 6.69 -16.79 -1.71
CA TRP A 130 7.78 -16.31 -0.86
C TRP A 130 7.96 -14.80 -0.90
N ILE A 131 7.80 -14.15 -2.07
CA ILE A 131 7.80 -12.69 -2.17
C ILE A 131 6.74 -12.11 -1.23
N ALA A 132 5.49 -12.55 -1.36
CA ALA A 132 4.39 -12.07 -0.53
C ALA A 132 4.59 -12.31 0.97
N MET A 133 5.12 -13.49 1.35
CA MET A 133 5.43 -13.81 2.75
C MET A 133 6.55 -12.95 3.34
N LEU A 134 7.59 -12.70 2.57
CA LEU A 134 8.73 -11.88 2.99
C LEU A 134 8.31 -10.44 3.19
N ASP A 135 7.63 -9.84 2.20
CA ASP A 135 7.14 -8.47 2.27
C ASP A 135 6.22 -8.26 3.49
N HIS A 136 5.28 -9.18 3.71
CA HIS A 136 4.41 -9.12 4.89
C HIS A 136 5.19 -9.22 6.20
N SER A 137 6.19 -10.09 6.25
CA SER A 137 7.05 -10.25 7.42
C SER A 137 7.87 -8.99 7.72
N TYR A 138 8.37 -8.32 6.68
CA TYR A 138 9.12 -7.06 6.81
C TYR A 138 8.26 -5.93 7.38
N TRP A 139 7.02 -5.84 6.92
CA TRP A 139 6.05 -4.87 7.42
C TRP A 139 5.72 -5.09 8.91
N ILE A 140 5.42 -6.33 9.29
CA ILE A 140 5.17 -6.71 10.70
C ILE A 140 6.39 -6.36 11.56
N LEU A 141 7.59 -6.73 11.10
CA LEU A 141 8.83 -6.48 11.83
C LEU A 141 9.07 -4.98 12.02
N GLY A 142 8.92 -4.17 10.96
CA GLY A 142 9.05 -2.73 11.02
C GLY A 142 8.10 -2.12 12.03
N GLY A 143 6.81 -2.42 11.97
CA GLY A 143 5.79 -1.91 12.86
C GLY A 143 6.03 -2.27 14.33
N VAL A 144 6.38 -3.53 14.61
CA VAL A 144 6.68 -3.97 15.98
C VAL A 144 7.93 -3.29 16.53
N LEU A 145 9.01 -3.22 15.73
CA LEU A 145 10.24 -2.53 16.13
C LEU A 145 9.99 -1.05 16.41
N GLY A 146 9.23 -0.37 15.54
CA GLY A 146 8.86 1.03 15.72
C GLY A 146 8.10 1.27 17.02
N THR A 147 7.13 0.42 17.35
CA THR A 147 6.35 0.52 18.57
C THR A 147 7.19 0.26 19.83
N ILE A 148 8.12 -0.68 19.80
CA ILE A 148 9.02 -0.98 20.92
C ILE A 148 9.99 0.17 21.15
N ILE A 149 10.69 0.59 20.09
CA ILE A 149 11.73 1.62 20.17
C ILE A 149 11.12 2.98 20.48
N GLY A 150 9.97 3.33 19.87
CA GLY A 150 9.21 4.53 20.17
C GLY A 150 8.70 4.60 21.62
N GLY A 151 8.57 3.44 22.28
CA GLY A 151 8.22 3.39 23.71
C GLY A 151 9.41 3.55 24.67
N ILE A 152 10.64 3.37 24.19
CA ILE A 152 11.86 3.42 25.00
C ILE A 152 12.54 4.78 24.86
N LEU A 153 12.57 5.31 23.65
CA LEU A 153 13.22 6.58 23.34
C LEU A 153 12.16 7.69 23.21
N PRO A 154 12.36 8.86 23.84
CA PRO A 154 11.50 10.02 23.62
C PRO A 154 11.78 10.56 22.19
N PHE A 155 11.11 9.98 21.19
CA PHE A 155 11.16 10.52 19.84
C PHE A 155 10.28 11.76 19.75
N ASP A 156 10.83 12.82 19.20
CA ASP A 156 10.01 13.87 18.64
C ASP A 156 9.37 13.32 17.34
N THR A 157 8.07 13.08 17.40
CA THR A 157 7.30 12.58 16.26
C THR A 157 7.02 13.64 15.21
N THR A 158 7.44 14.88 15.46
CA THR A 158 7.36 16.01 14.53
C THR A 158 8.07 15.62 13.21
N GLY A 159 7.30 15.53 12.14
CA GLY A 159 7.82 15.13 10.82
C GLY A 159 7.68 13.64 10.46
N ILE A 160 7.34 12.76 11.40
CA ILE A 160 7.00 11.37 11.05
C ILE A 160 5.75 11.32 10.17
N ASP A 161 4.81 12.24 10.36
CA ASP A 161 3.64 12.43 9.48
C ASP A 161 4.04 12.66 8.01
N PHE A 162 5.22 13.24 7.80
CA PHE A 162 5.78 13.43 6.46
C PHE A 162 6.19 12.11 5.78
N ALA A 163 6.39 11.03 6.54
CA ALA A 163 6.73 9.72 5.97
C ALA A 163 5.64 9.22 5.00
N MET A 164 4.35 9.46 5.33
CA MET A 164 3.24 9.16 4.41
C MET A 164 3.29 10.01 3.14
N THR A 165 3.47 11.31 3.28
CA THR A 165 3.58 12.23 2.14
C THR A 165 4.75 11.84 1.25
N SER A 166 5.88 11.49 1.86
CA SER A 166 7.09 11.03 1.17
C SER A 166 6.82 9.73 0.41
N LEU A 167 6.18 8.73 1.05
CA LEU A 167 5.81 7.46 0.42
C LEU A 167 4.94 7.68 -0.83
N PHE A 168 3.86 8.43 -0.70
CA PHE A 168 2.97 8.70 -1.84
C PHE A 168 3.65 9.53 -2.93
N THR A 169 4.56 10.42 -2.56
CA THR A 169 5.35 11.17 -3.53
C THR A 169 6.28 10.26 -4.33
N VAL A 170 6.96 9.31 -3.66
CA VAL A 170 7.81 8.32 -4.31
C VAL A 170 6.98 7.44 -5.26
N ILE A 171 5.86 6.89 -4.79
CA ILE A 171 4.95 6.08 -5.61
C ILE A 171 4.48 6.87 -6.84
N PHE A 172 4.10 8.13 -6.66
CA PHE A 172 3.69 9.00 -7.76
C PHE A 172 4.81 9.20 -8.78
N VAL A 173 6.03 9.48 -8.32
CA VAL A 173 7.21 9.67 -9.19
C VAL A 173 7.57 8.38 -9.94
N GLU A 174 7.54 7.22 -9.27
CA GLU A 174 7.77 5.93 -9.90
C GLU A 174 6.72 5.62 -10.97
N GLN A 175 5.45 5.85 -10.67
CA GLN A 175 4.37 5.67 -11.65
C GLN A 175 4.52 6.65 -12.82
N TRP A 176 4.89 7.89 -12.55
CA TRP A 176 5.16 8.88 -13.60
C TRP A 176 6.29 8.44 -14.52
N GLN A 177 7.39 7.95 -13.98
CA GLN A 177 8.54 7.47 -14.76
C GLN A 177 8.25 6.18 -15.53
N SER A 178 7.45 5.28 -14.97
CA SER A 178 7.13 3.98 -15.58
C SER A 178 6.06 4.05 -16.68
N THR A 179 5.27 5.12 -16.72
CA THR A 179 4.11 5.24 -17.61
C THR A 179 4.38 6.26 -18.72
N LYS A 180 4.08 5.92 -19.98
CA LYS A 180 4.19 6.85 -21.11
C LYS A 180 3.03 7.86 -21.16
N CYS A 181 1.86 7.48 -20.68
CA CYS A 181 0.67 8.32 -20.68
C CYS A 181 0.47 8.96 -19.30
N HIS A 182 0.68 10.26 -19.18
CA HIS A 182 0.55 11.00 -17.92
C HIS A 182 -0.85 11.62 -17.70
N ILE A 183 -1.77 11.44 -18.64
CA ILE A 183 -3.12 12.00 -18.56
C ILE A 183 -3.85 11.59 -17.28
N PRO A 184 -3.86 10.29 -16.86
CA PRO A 184 -4.53 9.90 -15.62
C PRO A 184 -3.96 10.58 -14.37
N ALA A 185 -2.63 10.74 -14.32
CA ALA A 185 -1.97 11.40 -13.19
C ALA A 185 -2.33 12.88 -13.10
N LEU A 186 -2.34 13.58 -14.25
CA LEU A 186 -2.73 14.98 -14.32
C LEU A 186 -4.23 15.18 -13.99
N MET A 187 -5.08 14.27 -14.44
CA MET A 187 -6.51 14.28 -14.07
C MET A 187 -6.69 14.11 -12.57
N GLY A 188 -5.96 13.17 -11.96
CA GLY A 188 -5.97 12.97 -10.51
C GLY A 188 -5.53 14.21 -9.74
N LEU A 189 -4.42 14.80 -10.16
CA LEU A 189 -3.88 16.01 -9.52
C LEU A 189 -4.84 17.20 -9.63
N THR A 190 -5.38 17.45 -10.83
CA THR A 190 -6.31 18.55 -11.06
C THR A 190 -7.62 18.37 -10.32
N ALA A 191 -8.21 17.18 -10.33
CA ALA A 191 -9.43 16.88 -9.59
C ALA A 191 -9.24 17.04 -8.08
N ALA A 192 -8.11 16.58 -7.54
CA ALA A 192 -7.79 16.75 -6.13
C ALA A 192 -7.61 18.24 -5.77
N ALA A 193 -6.85 19.00 -6.57
CA ALA A 193 -6.61 20.43 -6.34
C ALA A 193 -7.92 21.26 -6.41
N VAL A 194 -8.75 21.00 -7.42
CA VAL A 194 -10.05 21.68 -7.58
C VAL A 194 -10.99 21.34 -6.43
N SER A 195 -11.09 20.06 -6.07
CA SER A 195 -11.94 19.63 -4.95
C SER A 195 -11.49 20.24 -3.63
N LEU A 196 -10.16 20.28 -3.39
CA LEU A 196 -9.59 20.90 -2.19
C LEU A 196 -9.90 22.40 -2.14
N ALA A 197 -9.77 23.12 -3.26
CA ALA A 197 -10.03 24.55 -3.34
C ALA A 197 -11.52 24.90 -3.11
N ILE A 198 -12.45 24.04 -3.54
CA ILE A 198 -13.88 24.28 -3.45
C ILE A 198 -14.46 23.81 -2.12
N LEU A 199 -14.05 22.63 -1.63
CA LEU A 199 -14.69 21.93 -0.53
C LEU A 199 -13.89 21.97 0.79
N GLY A 200 -12.66 22.49 0.73
CA GLY A 200 -11.75 22.55 1.87
C GLY A 200 -11.15 21.20 2.27
N PRO A 201 -10.20 21.19 3.23
CA PRO A 201 -9.40 20.02 3.57
C PRO A 201 -10.22 18.86 4.16
N ASP A 202 -11.34 19.13 4.81
CA ASP A 202 -12.11 18.11 5.52
C ASP A 202 -13.01 17.28 4.60
N ASN A 203 -13.41 17.80 3.41
CA ASN A 203 -14.43 17.19 2.58
C ASN A 203 -14.01 16.93 1.12
N PHE A 204 -12.76 17.21 0.73
CA PHE A 204 -12.36 17.15 -0.69
C PHE A 204 -12.10 15.73 -1.21
N ILE A 205 -11.68 14.79 -0.35
CA ILE A 205 -11.18 13.48 -0.77
C ILE A 205 -12.25 12.69 -1.51
N LEU A 206 -13.44 12.56 -0.95
CA LEU A 206 -14.56 11.82 -1.55
C LEU A 206 -14.98 12.36 -2.93
N PRO A 207 -15.29 13.65 -3.06
CA PRO A 207 -15.65 14.23 -4.36
C PRO A 207 -14.51 14.14 -5.38
N ALA A 208 -13.24 14.33 -4.95
CA ALA A 208 -12.10 14.19 -5.84
C ALA A 208 -12.00 12.76 -6.41
N MET A 209 -12.12 11.74 -5.56
CA MET A 209 -12.05 10.35 -5.99
C MET A 209 -13.20 9.97 -6.93
N LEU A 210 -14.42 10.41 -6.64
CA LEU A 210 -15.57 10.18 -7.52
C LEU A 210 -15.36 10.86 -8.87
N ALA A 211 -14.90 12.12 -8.88
CA ALA A 211 -14.61 12.86 -10.10
C ALA A 211 -13.53 12.15 -10.94
N ILE A 212 -12.44 11.67 -10.32
CA ILE A 212 -11.38 10.92 -10.99
C ILE A 212 -11.96 9.63 -11.60
N CYS A 213 -12.72 8.85 -10.84
CA CYS A 213 -13.33 7.62 -11.33
C CYS A 213 -14.24 7.87 -12.54
N VAL A 214 -15.12 8.87 -12.46
CA VAL A 214 -16.02 9.24 -13.57
C VAL A 214 -15.22 9.68 -14.80
N MET A 215 -14.22 10.53 -14.63
CA MET A 215 -13.38 11.01 -15.74
C MET A 215 -12.60 9.87 -16.39
N LEU A 216 -12.00 8.97 -15.61
CA LEU A 216 -11.25 7.82 -16.14
C LEU A 216 -12.17 6.85 -16.90
N VAL A 217 -13.36 6.56 -16.37
CA VAL A 217 -14.35 5.69 -17.05
C VAL A 217 -14.83 6.34 -18.35
N ALA A 218 -15.12 7.65 -18.35
CA ALA A 218 -15.53 8.39 -19.53
C ALA A 218 -14.44 8.41 -20.62
N MET A 219 -13.17 8.48 -20.21
CA MET A 219 -12.02 8.54 -21.13
C MET A 219 -11.39 7.17 -21.44
N ARG A 220 -11.92 6.07 -20.92
CA ARG A 220 -11.32 4.72 -21.07
C ARG A 220 -10.96 4.36 -22.50
N GLY A 221 -11.82 4.72 -23.46
CA GLY A 221 -11.61 4.40 -24.88
C GLY A 221 -10.46 5.20 -25.53
N ARG A 222 -10.16 6.41 -25.03
CA ARG A 222 -9.02 7.21 -25.48
C ARG A 222 -7.74 6.71 -24.81
N LEU A 223 -7.78 6.51 -23.51
CA LEU A 223 -6.64 6.04 -22.73
C LEU A 223 -6.15 4.66 -23.18
N ALA A 224 -7.04 3.74 -23.51
CA ALA A 224 -6.67 2.43 -24.05
C ALA A 224 -5.91 2.50 -25.38
N LYS A 225 -6.14 3.53 -26.20
CA LYS A 225 -5.42 3.74 -27.46
C LYS A 225 -4.04 4.37 -27.29
N GLU A 226 -3.81 5.11 -26.19
CA GLU A 226 -2.52 5.74 -25.92
C GLU A 226 -1.55 4.81 -25.16
N VAL A 227 -2.08 3.77 -24.53
CA VAL A 227 -1.28 2.79 -23.76
C VAL A 227 -0.93 1.55 -24.61
N ALA A 228 -1.67 1.30 -25.72
CA ALA A 228 -1.38 0.24 -26.68
C ALA A 228 -0.31 0.64 -27.69
#